data_c21fd22d254cf828b7acc5f24050bd5a
#
_entry.id   c21fd22d254cf828b7acc5f24050bd5a
#
_cell.length_a   1.000
_cell.length_b   1.000
_cell.length_c   1.000
_cell.angle_alpha   90.00
_cell.angle_beta   90.00
_cell.angle_gamma   90.00
#
_symmetry.space_group_name_H-M   'P 1'
#
loop_
_entity.id
_entity.type
_entity.pdbx_description
1 polymer ?
#
loop_
_entity_poly.entity_id
_entity_poly.type
_entity_poly.pdbx_seq_one_letter_code
_entity_poly.pdbx_strand_id
1 'polypeptide(L)'
;HSLTHQFNETAGFERIQEAVSFAKNLEGSYEGRITGLLAPTQTMTCTEDMLRATRRAADKYGIRLTTHGSEDFIEFETSIRMRGKTPVEVMAETGLLGEDLIIAHCCCITGHSQIFMRGKDLDLLSKAKATVAHCPIVLAREGDTLETFERYQQAGVNLAIGTDTFPSDFIQEMRMAAVMGKITGRS
;
A
#
# COMPACT_ATOMS: atom_id res chain seq x y z
N HIS A 1 -12.72 -10.34 3.50
CA HIS A 1 -13.05 -9.13 4.29
C HIS A 1 -13.22 -7.90 3.40
N SER A 2 -12.33 -7.67 2.42
CA SER A 2 -12.35 -6.50 1.54
C SER A 2 -13.62 -6.37 0.71
N LEU A 3 -14.08 -7.45 0.09
CA LEU A 3 -15.29 -7.46 -0.71
C LEU A 3 -16.55 -7.09 0.09
N THR A 4 -16.58 -7.40 1.38
CA THR A 4 -17.69 -7.03 2.26
C THR A 4 -17.80 -5.52 2.40
N HIS A 5 -16.69 -4.82 2.47
CA HIS A 5 -16.68 -3.36 2.59
C HIS A 5 -17.18 -2.67 1.33
N GLN A 6 -16.83 -3.19 0.16
CA GLN A 6 -17.27 -2.65 -1.11
C GLN A 6 -18.80 -2.78 -1.33
N PHE A 7 -19.38 -3.88 -0.85
CA PHE A 7 -20.81 -4.16 -1.02
C PHE A 7 -21.68 -3.78 0.17
N ASN A 8 -21.09 -3.44 1.32
CA ASN A 8 -21.78 -2.97 2.51
C ASN A 8 -21.00 -1.86 3.19
N GLU A 9 -21.23 -0.65 2.75
CA GLU A 9 -20.52 0.53 3.25
C GLU A 9 -20.77 0.78 4.75
N THR A 10 -22.00 0.54 5.23
CA THR A 10 -22.33 0.67 6.66
C THR A 10 -21.46 -0.26 7.51
N ALA A 11 -21.38 -1.52 7.14
CA ALA A 11 -20.50 -2.48 7.82
C ALA A 11 -19.03 -2.06 7.71
N GLY A 12 -18.61 -1.43 6.60
CA GLY A 12 -17.28 -0.87 6.43
C GLY A 12 -16.95 0.19 7.47
N PHE A 13 -17.87 1.15 7.70
CA PHE A 13 -17.67 2.17 8.75
C PHE A 13 -17.66 1.60 10.16
N GLU A 14 -18.49 0.60 10.46
CA GLU A 14 -18.45 -0.10 11.74
C GLU A 14 -17.09 -0.77 11.97
N ARG A 15 -16.52 -1.41 10.95
CA ARG A 15 -15.19 -2.05 11.03
C ARG A 15 -14.07 -1.04 11.30
N ILE A 16 -14.16 0.19 10.81
CA ILE A 16 -13.19 1.23 11.15
C ILE A 16 -13.21 1.48 12.67
N GLN A 17 -14.39 1.57 13.29
CA GLN A 17 -14.50 1.79 14.73
C GLN A 17 -14.00 0.59 15.55
N GLU A 18 -14.28 -0.63 15.10
CA GLU A 18 -13.75 -1.84 15.72
C GLU A 18 -12.21 -1.86 15.66
N ALA A 19 -11.64 -1.56 14.49
CA ALA A 19 -10.19 -1.51 14.30
C ALA A 19 -9.52 -0.44 15.19
N VAL A 20 -10.13 0.75 15.32
CA VAL A 20 -9.66 1.79 16.25
C VAL A 20 -9.70 1.27 17.70
N SER A 21 -10.79 0.65 18.11
CA SER A 21 -10.92 0.12 19.46
C SER A 21 -9.88 -0.97 19.73
N PHE A 22 -9.66 -1.85 18.78
CA PHE A 22 -8.63 -2.89 18.85
C PHE A 22 -7.23 -2.30 19.00
N ALA A 23 -6.87 -1.34 18.12
CA ALA A 23 -5.55 -0.69 18.15
C ALA A 23 -5.29 0.01 19.51
N LYS A 24 -6.30 0.73 20.01
CA LYS A 24 -6.21 1.41 21.33
C LYS A 24 -6.04 0.43 22.49
N ASN A 25 -6.72 -0.71 22.44
CA ASN A 25 -6.60 -1.72 23.49
C ASN A 25 -5.22 -2.39 23.52
N LEU A 26 -4.47 -2.34 22.39
CA LEU A 26 -3.11 -2.86 22.31
C LEU A 26 -2.05 -1.84 22.76
N GLU A 27 -2.41 -0.57 22.81
CA GLU A 27 -1.47 0.49 23.14
C GLU A 27 -0.85 0.28 24.54
N GLY A 28 0.48 0.33 24.60
CA GLY A 28 1.24 0.08 25.81
C GLY A 28 1.33 -1.40 26.25
N SER A 29 0.67 -2.33 25.55
CA SER A 29 0.77 -3.75 25.88
C SER A 29 2.17 -4.30 25.62
N TYR A 30 2.54 -5.34 26.38
CA TYR A 30 3.87 -5.98 26.31
C TYR A 30 5.04 -4.96 26.38
N GLU A 31 4.94 -4.00 27.31
CA GLU A 31 5.96 -2.94 27.50
C GLU A 31 6.12 -2.06 26.23
N GLY A 32 5.02 -1.82 25.50
CA GLY A 32 5.01 -1.00 24.28
C GLY A 32 5.55 -1.69 23.03
N ARG A 33 5.80 -3.01 23.08
CA ARG A 33 6.31 -3.78 21.93
C ARG A 33 5.26 -4.10 20.87
N ILE A 34 3.98 -3.95 21.21
CA ILE A 34 2.86 -4.20 20.29
C ILE A 34 2.06 -2.91 20.13
N THR A 35 1.82 -2.52 18.89
CA THR A 35 0.95 -1.41 18.52
C THR A 35 0.02 -1.84 17.39
N GLY A 36 -1.16 -1.21 17.31
CA GLY A 36 -2.11 -1.46 16.23
C GLY A 36 -1.89 -0.54 15.03
N LEU A 37 -2.30 -1.01 13.86
CA LEU A 37 -2.39 -0.23 12.62
C LEU A 37 -3.82 -0.27 12.11
N LEU A 38 -4.29 0.80 11.44
CA LEU A 38 -5.51 0.74 10.64
C LEU A 38 -5.15 0.28 9.23
N ALA A 39 -5.90 -0.70 8.74
CA ALA A 39 -5.63 -1.34 7.45
C ALA A 39 -6.88 -1.37 6.56
N PRO A 40 -7.20 -0.26 5.85
CA PRO A 40 -8.12 -0.33 4.72
C PRO A 40 -7.48 -1.24 3.68
N THR A 41 -8.23 -2.21 3.15
CA THR A 41 -7.62 -3.31 2.40
C THR A 41 -6.93 -2.82 1.13
N GLN A 42 -7.68 -2.18 0.22
CA GLN A 42 -7.18 -1.69 -1.08
C GLN A 42 -8.04 -0.53 -1.58
N THR A 43 -7.51 0.26 -2.50
CA THR A 43 -8.27 1.36 -3.11
C THR A 43 -9.48 0.86 -3.89
N MET A 44 -9.39 -0.27 -4.57
CA MET A 44 -10.49 -0.79 -5.39
C MET A 44 -11.62 -1.44 -4.57
N THR A 45 -11.34 -1.84 -3.33
CA THR A 45 -12.31 -2.53 -2.46
C THR A 45 -12.92 -1.62 -1.38
N CYS A 46 -12.47 -0.37 -1.29
CA CYS A 46 -12.97 0.63 -0.37
C CYS A 46 -13.56 1.81 -1.13
N THR A 47 -14.66 2.39 -0.63
CA THR A 47 -15.14 3.67 -1.16
C THR A 47 -14.20 4.80 -0.73
N GLU A 48 -14.19 5.90 -1.49
CA GLU A 48 -13.38 7.06 -1.12
C GLU A 48 -13.77 7.61 0.27
N ASP A 49 -15.06 7.56 0.61
CA ASP A 49 -15.55 8.01 1.92
C ASP A 49 -15.04 7.13 3.05
N MET A 50 -14.90 5.81 2.83
CA MET A 50 -14.26 4.90 3.78
C MET A 50 -12.77 5.22 3.93
N LEU A 51 -12.05 5.47 2.83
CA LEU A 51 -10.64 5.86 2.88
C LEU A 51 -10.45 7.18 3.65
N ARG A 52 -11.29 8.19 3.37
CA ARG A 52 -11.30 9.46 4.12
C ARG A 52 -11.64 9.26 5.60
N ALA A 53 -12.59 8.39 5.92
CA ALA A 53 -12.97 8.09 7.31
C ALA A 53 -11.84 7.37 8.05
N THR A 54 -11.15 6.45 7.38
CA THR A 54 -9.97 5.76 7.94
C THR A 54 -8.85 6.76 8.24
N ARG A 55 -8.57 7.70 7.33
CA ARG A 55 -7.59 8.77 7.55
C ARG A 55 -7.96 9.63 8.76
N ARG A 56 -9.21 10.12 8.80
CA ARG A 56 -9.68 10.91 9.96
C ARG A 56 -9.55 10.15 11.28
N ALA A 57 -9.82 8.84 11.28
CA ALA A 57 -9.67 8.01 12.47
C ALA A 57 -8.18 7.89 12.87
N ALA A 58 -7.30 7.65 11.91
CA ALA A 58 -5.86 7.60 12.12
C ALA A 58 -5.34 8.91 12.75
N ASP A 59 -5.67 10.06 12.17
CA ASP A 59 -5.28 11.38 12.65
C ASP A 59 -5.81 11.65 14.07
N LYS A 60 -7.09 11.35 14.29
CA LYS A 60 -7.73 11.60 15.58
C LYS A 60 -7.09 10.82 16.74
N TYR A 61 -6.65 9.62 16.47
CA TYR A 61 -6.16 8.70 17.51
C TYR A 61 -4.64 8.47 17.47
N GLY A 62 -3.92 9.07 16.52
CA GLY A 62 -2.48 8.90 16.36
C GLY A 62 -2.09 7.47 15.95
N ILE A 63 -2.96 6.76 15.22
CA ILE A 63 -2.74 5.39 14.78
C ILE A 63 -2.16 5.40 13.37
N ARG A 64 -1.09 4.64 13.13
CA ARG A 64 -0.48 4.49 11.82
C ARG A 64 -1.35 3.66 10.88
N LEU A 65 -1.07 3.76 9.59
CA LEU A 65 -1.82 3.12 8.52
C LEU A 65 -0.97 2.09 7.76
N THR A 66 -1.63 1.05 7.27
CA THR A 66 -1.10 0.17 6.23
C THR A 66 -2.21 -0.18 5.24
N THR A 67 -1.86 -0.38 3.97
CA THR A 67 -2.82 -0.77 2.93
C THR A 67 -2.09 -1.47 1.79
N HIS A 68 -2.81 -2.27 0.99
CA HIS A 68 -2.33 -2.63 -0.34
C HIS A 68 -2.66 -1.49 -1.31
N GLY A 69 -1.82 -1.26 -2.28
CA GLY A 69 -2.11 -0.25 -3.30
C GLY A 69 -1.21 -0.39 -4.52
N SER A 70 -1.78 -0.25 -5.70
CA SER A 70 -1.09 -0.47 -6.97
C SER A 70 -0.37 -1.83 -7.01
N GLU A 71 -1.04 -2.86 -6.48
CA GLU A 71 -0.49 -4.19 -6.31
C GLU A 71 -0.30 -4.89 -7.64
N ASP A 72 -1.35 -4.85 -8.47
CA ASP A 72 -1.39 -5.51 -9.76
C ASP A 72 -2.02 -4.63 -10.85
N PHE A 73 -1.96 -5.11 -12.10
CA PHE A 73 -2.57 -4.42 -13.25
C PHE A 73 -4.10 -4.38 -13.17
N ILE A 74 -4.74 -5.36 -12.51
CA ILE A 74 -6.20 -5.40 -12.35
C ILE A 74 -6.64 -4.25 -11.46
N GLU A 75 -5.95 -4.01 -10.32
CA GLU A 75 -6.24 -2.87 -9.46
C GLU A 75 -6.02 -1.55 -10.21
N PHE A 76 -4.88 -1.43 -10.91
CA PHE A 76 -4.56 -0.23 -11.67
C PHE A 76 -5.63 0.10 -12.71
N GLU A 77 -5.96 -0.87 -13.59
CA GLU A 77 -6.98 -0.69 -14.63
C GLU A 77 -8.38 -0.45 -14.05
N THR A 78 -8.73 -1.16 -12.97
CA THR A 78 -10.03 -0.98 -12.30
C THR A 78 -10.13 0.42 -11.72
N SER A 79 -9.08 0.94 -11.10
CA SER A 79 -9.04 2.30 -10.57
C SER A 79 -9.22 3.35 -11.67
N ILE A 80 -8.49 3.20 -12.78
CA ILE A 80 -8.64 4.08 -13.95
C ILE A 80 -10.07 4.02 -14.51
N ARG A 81 -10.60 2.82 -14.69
CA ARG A 81 -11.95 2.64 -15.26
C ARG A 81 -13.05 3.21 -14.39
N MET A 82 -12.98 2.99 -13.07
CA MET A 82 -14.03 3.41 -12.13
C MET A 82 -13.92 4.87 -11.71
N ARG A 83 -12.71 5.42 -11.65
CA ARG A 83 -12.43 6.72 -11.01
C ARG A 83 -11.67 7.70 -11.89
N GLY A 84 -11.16 7.25 -13.05
CA GLY A 84 -10.31 8.07 -13.92
C GLY A 84 -8.95 8.42 -13.31
N LYS A 85 -8.50 7.67 -12.30
CA LYS A 85 -7.33 7.96 -11.47
C LYS A 85 -6.54 6.68 -11.15
N THR A 86 -5.24 6.81 -10.97
CA THR A 86 -4.43 5.72 -10.45
C THR A 86 -4.76 5.42 -8.98
N PRO A 87 -4.46 4.22 -8.46
CA PRO A 87 -4.62 3.94 -7.04
C PRO A 87 -3.86 4.93 -6.14
N VAL A 88 -2.66 5.36 -6.56
CA VAL A 88 -1.86 6.36 -5.84
C VAL A 88 -2.55 7.73 -5.83
N GLU A 89 -3.11 8.16 -6.95
CA GLU A 89 -3.89 9.41 -7.03
C GLU A 89 -5.13 9.34 -6.15
N VAL A 90 -5.83 8.19 -6.09
CA VAL A 90 -6.97 7.99 -5.18
C VAL A 90 -6.51 8.11 -3.72
N MET A 91 -5.39 7.50 -3.33
CA MET A 91 -4.85 7.62 -1.98
C MET A 91 -4.47 9.08 -1.66
N ALA A 92 -3.90 9.82 -2.62
CA ALA A 92 -3.56 11.23 -2.44
C ALA A 92 -4.81 12.09 -2.22
N GLU A 93 -5.84 11.95 -3.05
CA GLU A 93 -7.05 12.78 -2.98
C GLU A 93 -7.94 12.46 -1.78
N THR A 94 -7.92 11.23 -1.32
CA THR A 94 -8.62 10.85 -0.07
C THR A 94 -7.85 11.27 1.18
N GLY A 95 -6.63 11.80 1.01
CA GLY A 95 -5.73 12.18 2.09
C GLY A 95 -5.08 10.98 2.78
N LEU A 96 -5.25 9.76 2.24
CA LEU A 96 -4.69 8.55 2.84
C LEU A 96 -3.16 8.54 2.81
N LEU A 97 -2.54 9.14 1.77
CA LEU A 97 -1.08 9.28 1.70
C LEU A 97 -0.54 10.15 2.84
N GLY A 98 0.50 9.65 3.51
CA GLY A 98 1.20 10.35 4.57
C GLY A 98 2.44 9.59 5.01
N GLU A 99 3.30 10.22 5.82
CA GLU A 99 4.53 9.61 6.35
C GLU A 99 4.27 8.46 7.33
N ASP A 100 3.03 8.35 7.81
CA ASP A 100 2.54 7.31 8.70
C ASP A 100 1.88 6.13 7.96
N LEU A 101 1.89 6.14 6.61
CA LEU A 101 1.33 5.09 5.77
C LEU A 101 2.42 4.16 5.22
N ILE A 102 2.20 2.86 5.39
CA ILE A 102 2.92 1.79 4.69
C ILE A 102 2.02 1.24 3.59
N ILE A 103 2.50 1.26 2.33
CA ILE A 103 1.78 0.73 1.18
C ILE A 103 2.49 -0.56 0.75
N ALA A 104 1.80 -1.69 0.85
CA ALA A 104 2.30 -2.96 0.35
C ALA A 104 2.27 -2.96 -1.20
N HIS A 105 3.28 -3.59 -1.79
CA HIS A 105 3.50 -3.75 -3.22
C HIS A 105 3.82 -2.45 -3.94
N CYS A 106 2.83 -1.68 -4.35
CA CYS A 106 2.94 -0.40 -5.06
C CYS A 106 3.86 -0.50 -6.29
N CYS A 107 3.75 -1.60 -7.05
CA CYS A 107 4.57 -1.87 -8.24
C CYS A 107 3.92 -1.36 -9.52
N CYS A 108 2.59 -1.49 -9.66
CA CYS A 108 1.84 -1.10 -10.84
C CYS A 108 1.46 0.39 -10.80
N ILE A 109 2.43 1.25 -11.03
CA ILE A 109 2.30 2.72 -11.04
C ILE A 109 2.63 3.32 -12.40
N THR A 110 2.28 4.57 -12.61
CA THR A 110 2.64 5.29 -13.84
C THR A 110 4.15 5.30 -14.08
N GLY A 111 4.52 5.00 -15.35
CA GLY A 111 5.92 4.82 -15.73
C GLY A 111 6.47 3.41 -15.50
N HIS A 112 5.69 2.44 -15.03
CA HIS A 112 6.01 1.02 -15.13
C HIS A 112 6.13 0.62 -16.61
N SER A 113 7.05 -0.30 -16.96
CA SER A 113 7.36 -0.64 -18.36
C SER A 113 6.17 -1.16 -19.16
N GLN A 114 5.19 -1.77 -18.47
CA GLN A 114 3.97 -2.30 -19.07
C GLN A 114 2.76 -1.34 -18.96
N ILE A 115 2.92 -0.20 -18.29
CA ILE A 115 1.86 0.82 -18.15
C ILE A 115 2.15 1.99 -19.09
N PHE A 116 1.44 2.04 -20.22
CA PHE A 116 1.58 3.08 -21.23
C PHE A 116 0.85 4.38 -20.85
N MET A 117 0.95 4.78 -19.59
CA MET A 117 0.36 5.99 -19.05
C MET A 117 1.42 6.84 -18.35
N ARG A 118 1.43 8.12 -18.66
CA ARG A 118 2.22 9.11 -17.92
C ARG A 118 1.44 9.60 -16.71
N GLY A 119 2.13 9.82 -15.60
CA GLY A 119 1.51 10.32 -14.37
C GLY A 119 2.54 10.77 -13.36
N LYS A 120 2.09 11.01 -12.14
CA LYS A 120 2.87 11.60 -11.06
C LYS A 120 2.94 10.71 -9.82
N ASP A 121 2.72 9.40 -9.96
CA ASP A 121 2.60 8.49 -8.81
C ASP A 121 3.84 8.54 -7.91
N LEU A 122 5.04 8.46 -8.50
CA LEU A 122 6.29 8.58 -7.74
C LEU A 122 6.43 9.93 -7.03
N ASP A 123 6.04 11.02 -7.69
CA ASP A 123 6.07 12.36 -7.09
C ASP A 123 5.09 12.47 -5.92
N LEU A 124 3.91 11.86 -6.03
CA LEU A 124 2.91 11.84 -4.97
C LEU A 124 3.41 11.05 -3.76
N LEU A 125 3.96 9.85 -4.00
CA LEU A 125 4.53 9.00 -2.96
C LEU A 125 5.69 9.69 -2.23
N SER A 126 6.61 10.29 -2.99
CA SER A 126 7.77 11.01 -2.47
C SER A 126 7.35 12.21 -1.62
N LYS A 127 6.44 13.05 -2.12
CA LYS A 127 5.95 14.23 -1.39
C LYS A 127 5.23 13.87 -0.10
N ALA A 128 4.47 12.78 -0.12
CA ALA A 128 3.77 12.27 1.05
C ALA A 128 4.71 11.59 2.06
N LYS A 129 5.94 11.27 1.67
CA LYS A 129 6.90 10.48 2.46
C LYS A 129 6.34 9.12 2.87
N ALA A 130 5.40 8.57 2.11
CA ALA A 130 4.85 7.25 2.36
C ALA A 130 5.92 6.18 2.16
N THR A 131 5.82 5.08 2.91
CA THR A 131 6.71 3.93 2.76
C THR A 131 6.09 2.91 1.81
N VAL A 132 6.82 2.50 0.79
CA VAL A 132 6.46 1.36 -0.07
C VAL A 132 7.15 0.11 0.44
N ALA A 133 6.38 -0.91 0.80
CA ALA A 133 6.88 -2.21 1.24
C ALA A 133 6.81 -3.21 0.06
N HIS A 134 7.95 -3.47 -0.57
CA HIS A 134 8.06 -4.43 -1.67
C HIS A 134 8.06 -5.86 -1.13
N CYS A 135 7.24 -6.73 -1.71
CA CYS A 135 7.12 -8.15 -1.36
C CYS A 135 7.56 -9.01 -2.57
N PRO A 136 8.88 -9.16 -2.79
CA PRO A 136 9.40 -9.67 -4.06
C PRO A 136 9.00 -11.10 -4.38
N ILE A 137 8.90 -12.01 -3.40
CA ILE A 137 8.58 -13.42 -3.68
C ILE A 137 7.13 -13.57 -4.13
N VAL A 138 6.18 -12.90 -3.49
CA VAL A 138 4.77 -13.02 -3.89
C VAL A 138 4.56 -12.43 -5.27
N LEU A 139 5.12 -11.26 -5.57
CA LEU A 139 5.06 -10.67 -6.91
C LEU A 139 5.71 -11.55 -7.97
N ALA A 140 6.91 -12.10 -7.69
CA ALA A 140 7.60 -12.97 -8.63
C ALA A 140 6.82 -14.26 -8.93
N ARG A 141 6.04 -14.80 -7.98
CA ARG A 141 5.17 -15.96 -8.22
C ARG A 141 4.01 -15.64 -9.16
N GLU A 142 3.59 -14.39 -9.21
CA GLU A 142 2.54 -13.88 -10.10
C GLU A 142 3.09 -13.38 -11.45
N GLY A 143 4.41 -13.36 -11.58
CA GLY A 143 5.10 -12.89 -12.77
C GLY A 143 5.34 -11.39 -12.79
N ASP A 144 5.15 -10.73 -11.65
CA ASP A 144 5.31 -9.29 -11.47
C ASP A 144 6.54 -8.93 -10.64
N THR A 145 6.89 -7.66 -10.64
CA THR A 145 8.01 -7.09 -9.88
C THR A 145 7.84 -5.59 -9.70
N LEU A 146 8.50 -5.04 -8.68
CA LEU A 146 8.67 -3.59 -8.53
C LEU A 146 9.48 -2.96 -9.70
N GLU A 147 10.05 -3.79 -10.58
CA GLU A 147 11.04 -3.49 -11.60
C GLU A 147 12.41 -3.16 -10.98
N THR A 148 12.60 -1.98 -10.40
CA THR A 148 13.88 -1.62 -9.77
C THR A 148 13.68 -0.67 -8.59
N PHE A 149 14.44 -0.90 -7.52
CA PHE A 149 14.49 0.03 -6.38
C PHE A 149 15.03 1.41 -6.76
N GLU A 150 15.96 1.45 -7.71
CA GLU A 150 16.64 2.68 -8.12
C GLU A 150 15.65 3.78 -8.51
N ARG A 151 14.62 3.43 -9.27
CA ARG A 151 13.60 4.38 -9.74
C ARG A 151 12.86 5.05 -8.58
N TYR A 152 12.48 4.26 -7.56
CA TYR A 152 11.80 4.80 -6.37
C TYR A 152 12.75 5.61 -5.49
N GLN A 153 13.98 5.13 -5.31
CA GLN A 153 15.00 5.83 -4.53
C GLN A 153 15.39 7.16 -5.17
N GLN A 154 15.57 7.21 -6.50
CA GLN A 154 15.85 8.46 -7.22
C GLN A 154 14.70 9.47 -7.11
N ALA A 155 13.46 8.99 -7.04
CA ALA A 155 12.30 9.83 -6.77
C ALA A 155 12.19 10.26 -5.30
N GLY A 156 13.01 9.71 -4.39
CA GLY A 156 12.97 10.02 -2.96
C GLY A 156 11.87 9.28 -2.19
N VAL A 157 11.35 8.17 -2.73
CA VAL A 157 10.38 7.32 -2.04
C VAL A 157 11.09 6.44 -1.03
N ASN A 158 10.56 6.34 0.19
CA ASN A 158 11.06 5.41 1.20
C ASN A 158 10.66 3.98 0.85
N LEU A 159 11.63 3.07 0.78
CA LEU A 159 11.42 1.67 0.43
C LEU A 159 11.73 0.75 1.61
N ALA A 160 10.89 -0.26 1.78
CA ALA A 160 11.05 -1.37 2.69
C ALA A 160 10.84 -2.69 1.95
N ILE A 161 11.19 -3.79 2.59
CA ILE A 161 10.91 -5.16 2.13
C ILE A 161 9.92 -5.77 3.11
N GLY A 162 8.90 -6.46 2.58
CA GLY A 162 7.93 -7.25 3.32
C GLY A 162 7.90 -8.68 2.84
N THR A 163 7.34 -9.58 3.63
CA THR A 163 7.20 -11.00 3.27
C THR A 163 5.82 -11.33 2.71
N ASP A 164 4.82 -10.49 3.00
CA ASP A 164 3.42 -10.73 2.69
C ASP A 164 2.96 -12.09 3.25
N THR A 165 2.76 -13.10 2.39
CA THR A 165 2.12 -14.37 2.77
C THR A 165 3.15 -15.45 3.15
N PHE A 166 3.71 -16.14 2.16
CA PHE A 166 4.55 -17.31 2.36
C PHE A 166 5.60 -17.44 1.24
N PRO A 167 6.83 -17.84 1.58
CA PRO A 167 7.38 -18.13 2.91
C PRO A 167 7.68 -16.84 3.69
N SER A 168 7.49 -16.84 5.02
CA SER A 168 7.84 -15.71 5.88
C SER A 168 9.34 -15.70 6.17
N ASP A 169 10.17 -15.72 5.12
CA ASP A 169 11.63 -15.75 5.18
C ASP A 169 12.20 -14.44 4.61
N PHE A 170 12.51 -13.51 5.51
CA PHE A 170 13.00 -12.20 5.15
C PHE A 170 14.32 -12.20 4.38
N ILE A 171 15.20 -13.19 4.62
CA ILE A 171 16.48 -13.33 3.91
C ILE A 171 16.23 -13.75 2.46
N GLN A 172 15.26 -14.63 2.23
CA GLN A 172 14.84 -14.99 0.87
C GLN A 172 14.24 -13.80 0.13
N GLU A 173 13.42 -12.98 0.80
CA GLU A 173 12.86 -11.75 0.21
C GLU A 173 13.96 -10.78 -0.22
N MET A 174 14.93 -10.51 0.64
CA MET A 174 16.09 -9.66 0.31
C MET A 174 16.87 -10.21 -0.90
N ARG A 175 17.09 -11.53 -0.96
CA ARG A 175 17.77 -12.17 -2.07
C ARG A 175 16.96 -12.05 -3.36
N MET A 176 15.67 -12.31 -3.30
CA MET A 176 14.77 -12.18 -4.46
C MET A 176 14.73 -10.74 -4.96
N ALA A 177 14.57 -9.76 -4.07
CA ALA A 177 14.61 -8.34 -4.42
C ALA A 177 15.90 -7.97 -5.18
N ALA A 178 17.05 -8.43 -4.69
CA ALA A 178 18.34 -8.13 -5.32
C ALA A 178 18.47 -8.80 -6.70
N VAL A 179 18.01 -10.03 -6.86
CA VAL A 179 18.08 -10.77 -8.14
C VAL A 179 17.12 -10.15 -9.16
N MET A 180 15.86 -9.95 -8.77
CA MET A 180 14.85 -9.39 -9.68
C MET A 180 15.21 -7.96 -10.08
N GLY A 181 15.66 -7.15 -9.15
CA GLY A 181 16.10 -5.78 -9.44
C GLY A 181 17.24 -5.72 -10.48
N LYS A 182 18.19 -6.67 -10.43
CA LYS A 182 19.26 -6.76 -11.46
C LYS A 182 18.74 -7.22 -12.82
N ILE A 183 17.81 -8.19 -12.84
CA ILE A 183 17.23 -8.69 -14.09
C ILE A 183 16.43 -7.59 -14.78
N THR A 184 15.59 -6.89 -14.06
CA THR A 184 14.70 -5.86 -14.60
C THR A 184 15.45 -4.54 -14.86
N GLY A 185 16.34 -4.14 -13.99
CA GLY A 185 17.17 -2.94 -14.14
C GLY A 185 18.30 -3.08 -15.17
N ARG A 186 18.59 -4.31 -15.64
CA ARG A 186 19.70 -4.63 -16.58
C ARG A 186 21.06 -4.09 -16.11
N SER A 187 21.28 -4.12 -14.80
CA SER A 187 22.50 -3.62 -14.14
C SER A 187 23.32 -4.74 -13.49
#